data_bf5d11b07dc52303f86f87c82ec79431
#
_entry.id   bf5d11b07dc52303f86f87c82ec79431
#
_cell.length_a   1.000
_cell.length_b   1.000
_cell.length_c   1.000
_cell.angle_alpha   90.00
_cell.angle_beta   90.00
_cell.angle_gamma   90.00
#
_symmetry.space_group_name_H-M   'P 1'
#
loop_
_entity.id
_entity.type
_entity.pdbx_description
1 polymer ?
#
loop_
_entity_poly.entity_id
_entity_poly.type
_entity_poly.pdbx_seq_one_letter_code
_entity_poly.pdbx_strand_id
1 'polypeptide(L)'
;QDGIIPTEEELSESWKRLASLYAEFSKICAVSLAYLDPQGNLVCKEYYGENEKAILEALSVTLNNMQAHNSQYRLVGHASKYFDYPYTSKRYIINELQIPNCLDSSNLKPWEGMNLCTNELWKCGGTGAGSSLQALCNVLGVPISKVDLVGDEVGSAYFRKEFARIGRYCSYDSVATFNIFRKFKQEDIFEFDQVQYITAYSEDMVEKEVVEEQPLLQKIYKATNIS
;
A
#
# COMPACT_ATOMS: atom_id res chain seq x y z
N GLN A 1 24.39 -23.06 28.16
CA GLN A 1 23.05 -22.97 27.53
C GLN A 1 23.10 -23.84 26.29
N ASP A 2 22.51 -25.01 26.35
CA ASP A 2 22.40 -25.93 25.21
C ASP A 2 21.46 -25.25 24.20
N GLY A 3 22.05 -24.71 23.13
CA GLY A 3 21.30 -24.10 22.05
C GLY A 3 20.46 -25.16 21.35
N ILE A 4 19.14 -25.09 21.48
CA ILE A 4 18.21 -25.91 20.71
C ILE A 4 18.43 -25.54 19.24
N ILE A 5 18.93 -26.50 18.45
CA ILE A 5 19.04 -26.33 17.00
C ILE A 5 17.64 -26.47 16.42
N PRO A 6 17.07 -25.42 15.77
CA PRO A 6 15.75 -25.51 15.20
C PRO A 6 15.70 -26.56 14.07
N THR A 7 14.58 -27.22 13.93
CA THR A 7 14.31 -28.16 12.83
C THR A 7 14.26 -27.44 11.47
N GLU A 8 14.40 -28.14 10.35
CA GLU A 8 14.26 -27.56 9.01
C GLU A 8 12.86 -26.95 8.81
N GLU A 9 11.84 -27.52 9.42
CA GLU A 9 10.45 -27.03 9.34
C GLU A 9 10.31 -25.71 10.11
N GLU A 10 10.83 -25.61 11.32
CA GLU A 10 10.85 -24.37 12.13
C GLU A 10 11.68 -23.27 11.44
N LEU A 11 12.80 -23.61 10.80
CA LEU A 11 13.59 -22.68 10.01
C LEU A 11 12.82 -22.20 8.77
N SER A 12 12.12 -23.11 8.08
CA SER A 12 11.29 -22.78 6.92
C SER A 12 10.12 -21.85 7.27
N GLU A 13 9.42 -22.11 8.36
CA GLU A 13 8.34 -21.24 8.83
C GLU A 13 8.83 -19.88 9.30
N SER A 14 9.92 -19.87 10.07
CA SER A 14 10.57 -18.62 10.50
C SER A 14 11.06 -17.81 9.31
N TRP A 15 11.64 -18.47 8.29
CA TRP A 15 12.06 -17.82 7.05
C TRP A 15 10.89 -17.22 6.30
N LYS A 16 9.78 -17.93 6.10
CA LYS A 16 8.59 -17.43 5.41
C LYS A 16 8.03 -16.18 6.08
N ARG A 17 8.01 -16.16 7.42
CA ARG A 17 7.53 -15.01 8.19
C ARG A 17 8.50 -13.84 8.15
N LEU A 18 9.80 -14.09 8.30
CA LEU A 18 10.82 -13.05 8.31
C LEU A 18 11.11 -12.50 6.91
N ALA A 19 11.11 -13.34 5.87
CA ALA A 19 11.38 -12.92 4.51
C ALA A 19 10.41 -11.82 4.03
N SER A 20 9.15 -11.86 4.45
CA SER A 20 8.16 -10.83 4.11
C SER A 20 8.52 -9.43 4.62
N LEU A 21 9.37 -9.33 5.66
CA LEU A 21 9.80 -8.06 6.24
C LEU A 21 11.01 -7.44 5.52
N TYR A 22 11.64 -8.18 4.60
CA TYR A 22 12.81 -7.72 3.86
C TYR A 22 12.47 -7.49 2.39
N ALA A 23 12.71 -6.27 1.92
CA ALA A 23 12.47 -5.92 0.52
C ALA A 23 13.30 -6.76 -0.47
N GLU A 24 14.40 -7.30 -0.03
CA GLU A 24 15.32 -8.14 -0.81
C GLU A 24 14.74 -9.53 -1.11
N PHE A 25 13.81 -10.02 -0.26
CA PHE A 25 13.33 -11.41 -0.32
C PHE A 25 11.84 -11.53 -0.65
N SER A 26 11.14 -10.43 -0.74
CA SER A 26 9.69 -10.40 -0.95
C SER A 26 9.32 -9.32 -1.95
N LYS A 27 8.04 -9.20 -2.29
CA LYS A 27 7.54 -8.19 -3.22
C LYS A 27 6.25 -7.56 -2.72
N ILE A 28 5.92 -6.41 -3.29
CA ILE A 28 4.65 -5.72 -3.05
C ILE A 28 3.58 -6.35 -3.93
N CYS A 29 2.49 -6.82 -3.34
CA CYS A 29 1.33 -7.33 -4.05
C CYS A 29 0.06 -6.47 -3.87
N ALA A 30 0.10 -5.52 -2.95
CA ALA A 30 -0.94 -4.52 -2.78
C ALA A 30 -0.38 -3.23 -2.17
N VAL A 31 -0.93 -2.10 -2.62
CA VAL A 31 -0.73 -0.76 -2.06
C VAL A 31 -2.07 -0.05 -2.08
N SER A 32 -2.30 0.85 -1.14
CA SER A 32 -3.47 1.74 -1.17
C SER A 32 -3.12 3.15 -0.73
N LEU A 33 -3.86 4.12 -1.26
CA LEU A 33 -3.74 5.55 -0.94
C LEU A 33 -5.11 6.12 -0.62
N ALA A 34 -5.29 6.63 0.60
CA ALA A 34 -6.50 7.34 1.02
C ALA A 34 -6.23 8.85 1.05
N TYR A 35 -7.12 9.65 0.43
CA TYR A 35 -7.00 11.10 0.35
C TYR A 35 -8.37 11.76 0.17
N LEU A 36 -8.46 13.05 0.47
CA LEU A 36 -9.67 13.82 0.16
C LEU A 36 -9.61 14.33 -1.29
N ASP A 37 -10.70 14.17 -2.01
CA ASP A 37 -10.90 14.82 -3.30
C ASP A 37 -11.14 16.35 -3.12
N PRO A 38 -11.18 17.15 -4.20
CA PRO A 38 -11.45 18.59 -4.10
C PRO A 38 -12.82 18.94 -3.50
N GLN A 39 -13.76 18.00 -3.46
CA GLN A 39 -15.09 18.14 -2.86
C GLN A 39 -15.13 17.75 -1.38
N GLY A 40 -14.04 17.23 -0.86
CA GLY A 40 -13.90 16.77 0.53
C GLY A 40 -14.38 15.34 0.78
N ASN A 41 -14.64 14.55 -0.26
CA ASN A 41 -14.98 13.14 -0.12
C ASN A 41 -13.70 12.32 0.09
N LEU A 42 -13.78 11.29 0.92
CA LEU A 42 -12.66 10.36 1.11
C LEU A 42 -12.62 9.34 -0.03
N VAL A 43 -11.53 9.37 -0.77
CA VAL A 43 -11.22 8.42 -1.84
C VAL A 43 -10.09 7.50 -1.40
N CYS A 44 -10.24 6.20 -1.61
CA CYS A 44 -9.17 5.22 -1.41
C CYS A 44 -8.88 4.51 -2.73
N LYS A 45 -7.68 4.72 -3.28
CA LYS A 45 -7.18 4.04 -4.47
C LYS A 45 -6.48 2.75 -4.08
N GLU A 46 -6.81 1.68 -4.78
CA GLU A 46 -6.30 0.32 -4.60
C GLU A 46 -5.44 -0.09 -5.79
N TYR A 47 -4.28 -0.68 -5.52
CA TYR A 47 -3.36 -1.26 -6.50
C TYR A 47 -3.02 -2.66 -6.01
N TYR A 48 -3.33 -3.71 -6.76
CA TYR A 48 -3.05 -5.07 -6.33
C TYR A 48 -2.87 -6.03 -7.51
N GLY A 49 -2.14 -7.12 -7.28
CA GLY A 49 -1.91 -8.16 -8.27
C GLY A 49 -0.59 -8.92 -8.05
N GLU A 50 -0.21 -9.69 -9.02
CA GLU A 50 1.04 -10.45 -9.03
C GLU A 50 2.20 -9.64 -9.64
N ASN A 51 1.90 -8.77 -10.61
CA ASN A 51 2.89 -7.95 -11.31
C ASN A 51 3.26 -6.70 -10.51
N GLU A 52 4.24 -6.84 -9.63
CA GLU A 52 4.71 -5.75 -8.78
C GLU A 52 5.14 -4.51 -9.57
N LYS A 53 5.86 -4.69 -10.69
CA LYS A 53 6.34 -3.58 -11.50
C LYS A 53 5.19 -2.71 -11.98
N ALA A 54 4.14 -3.33 -12.50
CA ALA A 54 2.95 -2.60 -12.95
C ALA A 54 2.19 -1.92 -11.80
N ILE A 55 2.13 -2.53 -10.61
CA ILE A 55 1.61 -1.89 -9.40
C ILE A 55 2.39 -0.61 -9.08
N LEU A 56 3.73 -0.67 -9.08
CA LEU A 56 4.59 0.46 -8.77
C LEU A 56 4.53 1.56 -9.85
N GLU A 57 4.43 1.20 -11.12
CA GLU A 57 4.23 2.14 -12.23
C GLU A 57 2.90 2.90 -12.09
N ALA A 58 1.80 2.19 -11.83
CA ALA A 58 0.49 2.81 -11.61
C ALA A 58 0.45 3.69 -10.36
N LEU A 59 1.13 3.27 -9.28
CA LEU A 59 1.32 4.07 -8.07
C LEU A 59 2.09 5.35 -8.38
N SER A 60 3.17 5.28 -9.16
CA SER A 60 3.98 6.44 -9.57
C SER A 60 3.15 7.49 -10.29
N VAL A 61 2.26 7.08 -11.20
CA VAL A 61 1.36 8.01 -11.90
C VAL A 61 0.52 8.81 -10.90
N THR A 62 -0.05 8.14 -9.89
CA THR A 62 -0.87 8.83 -8.89
C THR A 62 -0.04 9.76 -8.00
N LEU A 63 1.12 9.30 -7.51
CA LEU A 63 2.00 10.11 -6.65
C LEU A 63 2.54 11.34 -7.39
N ASN A 64 2.95 11.20 -8.66
CA ASN A 64 3.42 12.29 -9.48
C ASN A 64 2.31 13.31 -9.80
N ASN A 65 1.08 12.83 -10.05
CA ASN A 65 -0.08 13.71 -10.22
C ASN A 65 -0.39 14.48 -8.93
N MET A 66 -0.33 13.86 -7.77
CA MET A 66 -0.49 14.54 -6.48
C MET A 66 0.58 15.61 -6.29
N GLN A 67 1.83 15.33 -6.65
CA GLN A 67 2.93 16.29 -6.57
C GLN A 67 2.77 17.45 -7.54
N ALA A 68 2.26 17.24 -8.73
CA ALA A 68 1.98 18.31 -9.69
C ALA A 68 0.90 19.27 -9.17
N HIS A 69 -0.09 18.77 -8.42
CA HIS A 69 -1.14 19.61 -7.82
C HIS A 69 -0.71 20.30 -6.52
N ASN A 70 0.12 19.64 -5.72
CA ASN A 70 0.66 20.21 -4.48
C ASN A 70 2.07 19.66 -4.22
N SER A 71 3.07 20.47 -4.53
CA SER A 71 4.49 20.12 -4.36
C SER A 71 4.89 19.84 -2.91
N GLN A 72 4.09 20.24 -1.95
CA GLN A 72 4.33 20.06 -0.50
C GLN A 72 3.46 18.99 0.16
N TYR A 73 2.78 18.14 -0.64
CA TYR A 73 2.01 17.05 -0.05
C TYR A 73 2.94 16.07 0.71
N ARG A 74 2.39 15.43 1.71
CA ARG A 74 3.10 14.46 2.55
C ARG A 74 2.30 13.17 2.64
N LEU A 75 2.99 12.05 2.61
CA LEU A 75 2.39 10.78 2.93
C LEU A 75 2.25 10.62 4.45
N VAL A 76 1.17 9.98 4.86
CA VAL A 76 0.93 9.59 6.25
C VAL A 76 0.71 8.08 6.28
N GLY A 77 1.48 7.39 7.09
CA GLY A 77 1.34 5.94 7.27
C GLY A 77 1.39 5.57 8.75
N HIS A 78 1.14 4.30 9.06
CA HIS A 78 1.27 3.76 10.41
C HIS A 78 2.47 2.81 10.47
N ALA A 79 3.40 3.03 11.40
CA ALA A 79 4.71 2.37 11.47
C ALA A 79 5.59 2.50 10.20
N SER A 80 5.14 3.29 9.23
CA SER A 80 5.63 3.40 7.86
C SER A 80 7.03 4.01 7.74
N LYS A 81 7.43 4.87 8.68
CA LYS A 81 8.73 5.57 8.64
C LYS A 81 9.92 4.61 8.55
N TYR A 82 9.84 3.49 9.26
CA TYR A 82 10.92 2.51 9.36
C TYR A 82 10.66 1.24 8.55
N PHE A 83 9.47 1.10 7.98
CA PHE A 83 9.07 -0.07 7.20
C PHE A 83 8.54 0.31 5.81
N ASP A 84 7.30 0.76 5.66
CA ASP A 84 6.64 0.89 4.35
C ASP A 84 7.37 1.84 3.40
N TYR A 85 7.81 3.02 3.86
CA TYR A 85 8.49 3.98 2.98
C TYR A 85 9.84 3.46 2.48
N PRO A 86 10.79 3.04 3.34
CA PRO A 86 12.07 2.50 2.86
C PRO A 86 11.90 1.17 2.13
N TYR A 87 10.94 0.34 2.50
CA TYR A 87 10.62 -0.88 1.80
C TYR A 87 10.18 -0.60 0.37
N THR A 88 9.20 0.28 0.20
CA THR A 88 8.68 0.67 -1.12
C THR A 88 9.78 1.29 -1.99
N SER A 89 10.60 2.20 -1.44
CA SER A 89 11.71 2.80 -2.17
C SER A 89 12.71 1.75 -2.69
N LYS A 90 13.07 0.76 -1.85
CA LYS A 90 13.93 -0.36 -2.27
C LYS A 90 13.27 -1.19 -3.38
N ARG A 91 11.95 -1.43 -3.31
CA ARG A 91 11.23 -2.18 -4.34
C ARG A 91 11.21 -1.43 -5.67
N TYR A 92 11.14 -0.10 -5.67
CA TYR A 92 11.35 0.71 -6.89
C TYR A 92 12.74 0.45 -7.51
N ILE A 93 13.80 0.48 -6.69
CA ILE A 93 15.17 0.20 -7.16
C ILE A 93 15.28 -1.22 -7.75
N ILE A 94 14.75 -2.23 -7.05
CA ILE A 94 14.81 -3.64 -7.48
C ILE A 94 14.07 -3.87 -8.80
N ASN A 95 12.98 -3.11 -9.03
CA ASN A 95 12.20 -3.17 -10.28
C ASN A 95 12.76 -2.23 -11.38
N GLU A 96 13.92 -1.59 -11.16
CA GLU A 96 14.55 -0.66 -12.10
C GLU A 96 13.62 0.53 -12.45
N LEU A 97 12.87 1.02 -11.47
CA LEU A 97 11.98 2.16 -11.59
C LEU A 97 12.53 3.37 -10.84
N GLN A 98 12.21 4.56 -11.33
CA GLN A 98 12.52 5.80 -10.62
C GLN A 98 11.66 5.92 -9.36
N ILE A 99 12.31 6.18 -8.22
CA ILE A 99 11.59 6.43 -6.96
C ILE A 99 10.81 7.74 -7.06
N PRO A 100 9.50 7.77 -6.79
CA PRO A 100 8.74 9.03 -6.68
C PRO A 100 9.34 9.95 -5.61
N ASN A 101 9.40 11.26 -5.89
CA ASN A 101 10.08 12.23 -5.01
C ASN A 101 9.59 12.18 -3.56
N CYS A 102 8.30 11.91 -3.32
CA CYS A 102 7.76 11.80 -1.96
C CYS A 102 8.26 10.58 -1.18
N LEU A 103 8.80 9.58 -1.86
CA LEU A 103 9.39 8.38 -1.26
C LEU A 103 10.92 8.41 -1.27
N ASP A 104 11.54 9.31 -2.04
CA ASP A 104 13.00 9.40 -2.11
C ASP A 104 13.57 10.10 -0.87
N SER A 105 14.09 9.30 0.04
CA SER A 105 14.78 9.75 1.23
C SER A 105 16.28 9.41 1.21
N SER A 106 16.84 9.03 0.07
CA SER A 106 18.20 8.53 -0.07
C SER A 106 19.29 9.52 0.41
N ASN A 107 19.03 10.83 0.32
CA ASN A 107 19.94 11.89 0.74
C ASN A 107 19.51 12.58 2.05
N LEU A 108 18.48 12.07 2.73
CA LEU A 108 17.96 12.66 3.95
C LEU A 108 18.43 11.90 5.18
N LYS A 109 18.69 12.63 6.25
CA LYS A 109 18.89 12.01 7.57
C LYS A 109 17.55 11.47 8.09
N PRO A 110 17.55 10.49 9.01
CA PRO A 110 16.32 9.86 9.50
C PRO A 110 15.28 10.82 10.07
N TRP A 111 15.69 12.01 10.51
CA TRP A 111 14.81 13.05 11.05
C TRP A 111 14.40 14.13 10.06
N GLU A 112 14.97 14.15 8.86
CA GLU A 112 14.68 15.14 7.80
C GLU A 112 13.55 14.70 6.87
N GLY A 113 13.09 13.44 7.00
CA GLY A 113 12.01 12.89 6.17
C GLY A 113 10.71 13.68 6.32
N MET A 114 10.11 14.07 5.19
CA MET A 114 8.90 14.90 5.17
C MET A 114 7.62 14.11 5.50
N ASN A 115 7.62 12.80 5.27
CA ASN A 115 6.46 11.94 5.48
C ASN A 115 6.19 11.70 6.96
N LEU A 116 4.93 11.54 7.30
CA LEU A 116 4.46 11.39 8.67
C LEU A 116 4.18 9.92 9.00
N CYS A 117 4.31 9.60 10.28
CA CYS A 117 3.99 8.28 10.80
C CYS A 117 3.12 8.45 12.04
N THR A 118 1.88 7.94 11.99
CA THR A 118 0.93 8.06 13.12
C THR A 118 1.46 7.39 14.38
N ASN A 119 2.25 6.33 14.24
CA ASN A 119 2.89 5.67 15.39
C ASN A 119 3.94 6.56 16.05
N GLU A 120 4.72 7.31 15.27
CA GLU A 120 5.68 8.29 15.82
C GLU A 120 4.96 9.50 16.44
N LEU A 121 3.90 9.99 15.81
CA LEU A 121 3.08 11.07 16.37
C LEU A 121 2.45 10.67 17.70
N TRP A 122 1.98 9.42 17.82
CA TRP A 122 1.41 8.88 19.06
C TRP A 122 2.40 8.83 20.21
N LYS A 123 3.67 8.62 19.95
CA LYS A 123 4.71 8.62 20.99
C LYS A 123 4.90 9.98 21.66
N CYS A 124 4.41 11.06 21.07
CA CYS A 124 4.53 12.43 21.63
C CYS A 124 5.97 12.80 22.04
N GLY A 125 6.97 12.37 21.26
CA GLY A 125 8.39 12.58 21.54
C GLY A 125 9.01 11.57 22.51
N GLY A 126 8.24 10.62 23.05
CA GLY A 126 8.75 9.54 23.89
C GLY A 126 9.53 8.50 23.09
N THR A 127 10.43 7.77 23.77
CA THR A 127 11.26 6.70 23.18
C THR A 127 10.64 5.30 23.32
N GLY A 128 9.45 5.19 23.91
CA GLY A 128 8.75 3.93 24.13
C GLY A 128 8.36 3.19 22.87
N ALA A 129 7.90 1.96 23.02
CA ALA A 129 7.29 1.20 21.95
C ALA A 129 6.07 1.94 21.40
N GLY A 130 5.87 1.86 20.08
CA GLY A 130 4.64 2.37 19.48
C GLY A 130 3.43 1.48 19.78
N SER A 131 2.30 1.85 19.25
CA SER A 131 1.06 1.08 19.33
C SER A 131 0.73 0.46 17.98
N SER A 132 0.08 -0.71 17.96
CA SER A 132 -0.44 -1.27 16.70
C SER A 132 -1.57 -0.39 16.15
N LEU A 133 -1.82 -0.48 14.84
CA LEU A 133 -2.92 0.23 14.18
C LEU A 133 -4.26 -0.08 14.87
N GLN A 134 -4.52 -1.35 15.12
CA GLN A 134 -5.74 -1.82 15.79
C GLN A 134 -5.89 -1.25 17.21
N ALA A 135 -4.80 -1.18 17.99
CA ALA A 135 -4.83 -0.60 19.32
C ALA A 135 -5.19 0.89 19.29
N LEU A 136 -4.61 1.64 18.34
CA LEU A 136 -4.95 3.07 18.17
C LEU A 136 -6.40 3.25 17.70
N CYS A 137 -6.88 2.43 16.77
CA CYS A 137 -8.27 2.46 16.35
C CYS A 137 -9.21 2.28 17.55
N ASN A 138 -8.97 1.27 18.38
CA ASN A 138 -9.79 0.99 19.57
C ASN A 138 -9.80 2.17 20.55
N VAL A 139 -8.63 2.72 20.87
CA VAL A 139 -8.51 3.81 21.86
C VAL A 139 -9.09 5.12 21.36
N LEU A 140 -8.97 5.41 20.04
CA LEU A 140 -9.43 6.66 19.44
C LEU A 140 -10.86 6.58 18.88
N GLY A 141 -11.52 5.42 18.98
CA GLY A 141 -12.86 5.22 18.42
C GLY A 141 -12.89 5.31 16.88
N VAL A 142 -11.84 4.82 16.23
CA VAL A 142 -11.75 4.73 14.77
C VAL A 142 -12.31 3.38 14.32
N PRO A 143 -13.15 3.31 13.27
CA PRO A 143 -13.66 2.05 12.75
C PRO A 143 -12.53 1.10 12.37
N ILE A 144 -12.69 -0.17 12.71
CA ILE A 144 -11.75 -1.25 12.37
C ILE A 144 -12.36 -2.06 11.25
N SER A 145 -11.51 -2.46 10.30
CA SER A 145 -11.90 -3.38 9.24
C SER A 145 -12.51 -4.66 9.79
N LYS A 146 -13.60 -5.10 9.15
CA LYS A 146 -14.20 -6.42 9.34
C LYS A 146 -13.76 -7.41 8.26
N VAL A 147 -12.69 -7.11 7.52
CA VAL A 147 -12.15 -8.06 6.54
C VAL A 147 -11.58 -9.24 7.29
N ASP A 148 -11.97 -10.41 6.86
CA ASP A 148 -11.51 -11.69 7.34
C ASP A 148 -10.12 -12.03 6.79
N LEU A 149 -9.14 -11.16 7.07
CA LEU A 149 -7.73 -11.31 6.73
C LEU A 149 -6.88 -10.65 7.80
N VAL A 150 -5.86 -11.35 8.26
CA VAL A 150 -4.82 -10.81 9.16
C VAL A 150 -3.46 -10.83 8.47
N GLY A 151 -2.54 -9.99 8.92
CA GLY A 151 -1.23 -9.81 8.28
C GLY A 151 -0.47 -11.11 8.02
N ASP A 152 -0.51 -12.06 8.97
CA ASP A 152 0.16 -13.37 8.85
C ASP A 152 -0.46 -14.26 7.75
N GLU A 153 -1.70 -14.00 7.32
CA GLU A 153 -2.39 -14.76 6.27
C GLU A 153 -2.18 -14.18 4.86
N VAL A 154 -1.63 -12.97 4.74
CA VAL A 154 -1.42 -12.31 3.44
C VAL A 154 -0.57 -13.17 2.50
N GLY A 155 0.49 -13.82 3.01
CA GLY A 155 1.30 -14.74 2.23
C GLY A 155 0.49 -15.92 1.67
N SER A 156 -0.36 -16.53 2.48
CA SER A 156 -1.23 -17.63 2.05
C SER A 156 -2.28 -17.16 1.04
N ALA A 157 -2.89 -15.99 1.26
CA ALA A 157 -3.84 -15.38 0.33
C ALA A 157 -3.17 -15.03 -1.01
N TYR A 158 -1.91 -14.58 -1.00
CA TYR A 158 -1.13 -14.34 -2.20
C TYR A 158 -0.98 -15.61 -3.05
N PHE A 159 -0.59 -16.73 -2.45
CA PHE A 159 -0.44 -18.00 -3.18
C PHE A 159 -1.77 -18.57 -3.67
N ARG A 160 -2.89 -18.22 -3.02
CA ARG A 160 -4.25 -18.52 -3.53
C ARG A 160 -4.77 -17.52 -4.57
N LYS A 161 -3.95 -16.51 -4.95
CA LYS A 161 -4.33 -15.47 -5.93
C LYS A 161 -5.51 -14.60 -5.46
N GLU A 162 -5.72 -14.45 -4.17
CA GLU A 162 -6.79 -13.65 -3.57
C GLU A 162 -6.43 -12.14 -3.56
N PHE A 163 -5.92 -11.61 -4.68
CA PHE A 163 -5.36 -10.25 -4.75
C PHE A 163 -6.37 -9.16 -4.39
N ALA A 164 -7.61 -9.29 -4.86
CA ALA A 164 -8.67 -8.33 -4.51
C ALA A 164 -8.96 -8.30 -3.01
N ARG A 165 -8.91 -9.46 -2.33
CA ARG A 165 -9.06 -9.55 -0.87
C ARG A 165 -7.89 -8.87 -0.15
N ILE A 166 -6.66 -9.09 -0.62
CA ILE A 166 -5.46 -8.43 -0.07
C ILE A 166 -5.54 -6.91 -0.31
N GLY A 167 -5.91 -6.47 -1.52
CA GLY A 167 -6.10 -5.07 -1.85
C GLY A 167 -7.12 -4.39 -0.94
N ARG A 168 -8.26 -5.04 -0.70
CA ARG A 168 -9.30 -4.53 0.19
C ARG A 168 -8.84 -4.43 1.65
N TYR A 169 -8.11 -5.43 2.14
CA TYR A 169 -7.49 -5.39 3.46
C TYR A 169 -6.54 -4.19 3.58
N CYS A 170 -5.64 -4.02 2.61
CA CYS A 170 -4.72 -2.89 2.55
C CYS A 170 -5.45 -1.53 2.56
N SER A 171 -6.56 -1.42 1.82
CA SER A 171 -7.37 -0.19 1.75
C SER A 171 -8.03 0.18 3.07
N TYR A 172 -8.51 -0.79 3.81
CA TYR A 172 -9.07 -0.54 5.13
C TYR A 172 -8.01 -0.05 6.12
N ASP A 173 -6.79 -0.61 6.08
CA ASP A 173 -5.68 -0.13 6.91
C ASP A 173 -5.28 1.32 6.55
N SER A 174 -5.33 1.69 5.26
CA SER A 174 -5.09 3.06 4.81
C SER A 174 -6.18 4.03 5.28
N VAL A 175 -7.45 3.65 5.20
CA VAL A 175 -8.57 4.45 5.70
C VAL A 175 -8.51 4.60 7.23
N ALA A 176 -8.20 3.54 7.95
CA ALA A 176 -8.00 3.58 9.39
C ALA A 176 -6.84 4.52 9.78
N THR A 177 -5.72 4.45 9.06
CA THR A 177 -4.56 5.34 9.27
C THR A 177 -4.92 6.80 8.99
N PHE A 178 -5.67 7.07 7.92
CA PHE A 178 -6.19 8.39 7.60
C PHE A 178 -7.07 8.93 8.73
N ASN A 179 -8.01 8.14 9.24
CA ASN A 179 -8.89 8.50 10.34
C ASN A 179 -8.14 8.74 11.65
N ILE A 180 -7.11 7.93 11.99
CA ILE A 180 -6.25 8.19 13.15
C ILE A 180 -5.56 9.56 13.02
N PHE A 181 -5.05 9.88 11.83
CA PHE A 181 -4.42 11.18 11.60
C PHE A 181 -5.42 12.34 11.76
N ARG A 182 -6.67 12.18 11.30
CA ARG A 182 -7.74 13.15 11.55
C ARG A 182 -8.05 13.32 13.03
N LYS A 183 -8.09 12.23 13.81
CA LYS A 183 -8.25 12.31 15.28
C LYS A 183 -7.15 13.13 15.94
N PHE A 184 -5.88 13.00 15.50
CA PHE A 184 -4.79 13.84 16.01
C PHE A 184 -5.00 15.33 15.70
N LYS A 185 -5.71 15.65 14.64
CA LYS A 185 -6.07 17.01 14.23
C LYS A 185 -7.40 17.50 14.81
N GLN A 186 -8.09 16.65 15.59
CA GLN A 186 -9.44 16.91 16.14
C GLN A 186 -10.48 17.15 15.05
N GLU A 187 -10.34 16.47 13.90
CA GLU A 187 -11.27 16.50 12.77
C GLU A 187 -12.21 15.29 12.81
N ASP A 188 -13.38 15.41 12.15
CA ASP A 188 -14.32 14.31 12.00
C ASP A 188 -13.72 13.19 11.17
N ILE A 189 -14.08 11.95 11.48
CA ILE A 189 -13.63 10.74 10.77
C ILE A 189 -14.69 10.26 9.78
N PHE A 190 -14.31 9.37 8.90
CA PHE A 190 -15.17 8.72 7.91
C PHE A 190 -15.45 7.28 8.29
N GLU A 191 -16.70 6.84 8.15
CA GLU A 191 -17.06 5.43 8.18
C GLU A 191 -16.68 4.76 6.85
N PHE A 192 -16.49 3.44 6.84
CA PHE A 192 -16.05 2.73 5.64
C PHE A 192 -17.04 2.80 4.46
N ASP A 193 -18.33 2.97 4.73
CA ASP A 193 -19.38 3.16 3.72
C ASP A 193 -19.41 4.57 3.11
N GLN A 194 -18.73 5.52 3.71
CA GLN A 194 -18.55 6.88 3.20
C GLN A 194 -17.32 7.00 2.27
N VAL A 195 -16.54 5.93 2.13
CA VAL A 195 -15.31 5.95 1.34
C VAL A 195 -15.58 5.50 -0.08
N GLN A 196 -15.13 6.27 -1.05
CA GLN A 196 -15.11 5.87 -2.45
C GLN A 196 -13.86 5.02 -2.74
N TYR A 197 -14.05 3.71 -2.89
CA TYR A 197 -12.97 2.80 -3.28
C TYR A 197 -12.83 2.74 -4.80
N ILE A 198 -11.61 2.93 -5.29
CA ILE A 198 -11.28 2.92 -6.72
C ILE A 198 -10.11 1.97 -6.95
N THR A 199 -10.34 0.88 -7.68
CA THR A 199 -9.25 0.04 -8.17
C THR A 199 -8.51 0.81 -9.26
N ALA A 200 -7.29 1.26 -8.96
CA ALA A 200 -6.46 2.02 -9.88
C ALA A 200 -5.52 1.12 -10.71
N TYR A 201 -5.24 -0.08 -10.21
CA TYR A 201 -4.57 -1.14 -10.95
C TYR A 201 -4.98 -2.52 -10.40
N SER A 202 -5.37 -3.41 -11.31
CA SER A 202 -5.43 -4.86 -11.09
C SER A 202 -5.21 -5.58 -12.43
N GLU A 203 -4.74 -6.81 -12.38
CA GLU A 203 -4.53 -7.61 -13.60
C GLU A 203 -5.83 -7.88 -14.34
N ASP A 204 -6.94 -8.05 -13.62
CA ASP A 204 -8.27 -8.24 -14.22
C ASP A 204 -8.71 -7.04 -15.09
N MET A 205 -8.22 -5.81 -14.78
CA MET A 205 -8.50 -4.62 -15.60
C MET A 205 -7.73 -4.68 -16.92
N VAL A 206 -6.46 -5.06 -16.87
CA VAL A 206 -5.58 -5.16 -18.04
C VAL A 206 -6.11 -6.24 -18.99
N GLU A 207 -6.55 -7.38 -18.47
CA GLU A 207 -7.16 -8.45 -19.28
C GLU A 207 -8.46 -7.99 -19.97
N LYS A 208 -9.30 -7.22 -19.28
CA LYS A 208 -10.54 -6.66 -19.87
C LYS A 208 -10.26 -5.66 -20.99
N GLU A 209 -9.30 -4.75 -20.79
CA GLU A 209 -8.90 -3.79 -21.82
C GLU A 209 -8.37 -4.52 -23.08
N VAL A 210 -7.52 -5.54 -22.92
CA VAL A 210 -7.00 -6.34 -24.02
C VAL A 210 -8.13 -7.08 -24.76
N VAL A 211 -9.12 -7.61 -24.05
CA VAL A 211 -10.27 -8.30 -24.64
C VAL A 211 -11.19 -7.32 -25.38
N GLU A 212 -11.36 -6.09 -24.89
CA GLU A 212 -12.17 -5.06 -25.57
C GLU A 212 -11.47 -4.47 -26.79
N GLU A 213 -10.14 -4.36 -26.83
CA GLU A 213 -9.39 -3.87 -27.99
C GLU A 213 -9.28 -4.89 -29.14
N GLN A 214 -9.25 -6.19 -28.83
CA GLN A 214 -9.13 -7.23 -29.87
C GLN A 214 -10.19 -7.15 -30.96
N PRO A 215 -11.50 -6.95 -30.71
CA PRO A 215 -12.50 -6.79 -31.75
C PRO A 215 -12.30 -5.54 -32.62
N LEU A 216 -11.75 -4.46 -32.02
CA LEU A 216 -11.48 -3.20 -32.71
C LEU A 216 -10.30 -3.36 -33.67
N LEU A 217 -9.21 -3.96 -33.23
CA LEU A 217 -8.03 -4.26 -34.06
C LEU A 217 -8.36 -5.21 -35.20
N GLN A 218 -9.19 -6.22 -34.98
CA GLN A 218 -9.66 -7.11 -36.04
C GLN A 218 -10.53 -6.38 -37.10
N LYS A 219 -11.36 -5.41 -36.66
CA LYS A 219 -12.15 -4.57 -37.59
C LYS A 219 -11.25 -3.65 -38.42
N ILE A 220 -10.24 -3.04 -37.80
CA ILE A 220 -9.26 -2.18 -38.48
C ILE A 220 -8.46 -3.01 -39.50
N TYR A 221 -7.96 -4.19 -39.09
CA TYR A 221 -7.21 -5.08 -39.98
C TYR A 221 -8.03 -5.53 -41.20
N LYS A 222 -9.31 -5.87 -41.00
CA LYS A 222 -10.22 -6.21 -42.09
C LYS A 222 -10.51 -5.02 -43.01
N ALA A 223 -10.60 -3.80 -42.48
CA ALA A 223 -10.86 -2.60 -43.28
C ALA A 223 -9.64 -2.16 -44.12
N THR A 224 -8.41 -2.44 -43.63
CA THR A 224 -7.17 -2.08 -44.36
C THR A 224 -6.72 -3.10 -45.39
N ASN A 225 -7.26 -4.32 -45.37
CA ASN A 225 -6.92 -5.41 -46.33
C ASN A 225 -8.01 -5.67 -47.38
N ILE A 226 -8.89 -4.70 -47.65
CA ILE A 226 -9.82 -4.72 -48.80
C ILE A 226 -9.19 -3.91 -49.93
N SER A 227 -8.35 -4.58 -50.71
CA SER A 227 -7.96 -4.15 -52.05
C SER A 227 -7.67 -5.37 -52.94
#